data_8a759b351d7e02d7ebe4dcf6f2382000
#
_entry.id   8a759b351d7e02d7ebe4dcf6f2382000
#
_cell.length_a   1.000
_cell.length_b   1.000
_cell.length_c   1.000
_cell.angle_alpha   90.00
_cell.angle_beta   90.00
_cell.angle_gamma   90.00
#
_symmetry.space_group_name_H-M   'P 1'
#
loop_
_entity.id
_entity.type
_entity.pdbx_description
1 polymer ?
#
loop_
_entity_poly.entity_id
_entity_poly.type
_entity_poly.pdbx_seq_one_letter_code
_entity_poly.pdbx_strand_id
1 'polypeptide(L)'
;MFILGIDVGTRNLGLCIIEKPSGPLSTHCVMVHRWVNVDLFPNSKNVNKIELGRLMTSVVDTVWEMVHGARRLAGLMPLAIAIERQPNCNPRMKAVGASVFSACYVFTKTDVQCTVHYVSAGKKFQVHEASCVNRKALDDSAATKKATARERYAANKKDGIMTVRHLIGSGALEFRDELGAAGFEASRKKDDLADSLLIALSY
;
A
#
# COMPACT_ATOMS: atom_id res chain seq x y z
N MET A 1 -4.97 5.18 15.88
CA MET A 1 -5.85 4.80 14.75
C MET A 1 -5.17 3.72 13.93
N PHE A 2 -5.93 2.68 13.55
CA PHE A 2 -5.42 1.65 12.65
C PHE A 2 -5.71 1.99 11.18
N ILE A 3 -4.79 1.64 10.29
CA ILE A 3 -4.94 1.86 8.85
C ILE A 3 -4.50 0.60 8.12
N LEU A 4 -5.34 0.11 7.21
CA LEU A 4 -5.01 -0.94 6.25
C LEU A 4 -4.75 -0.30 4.89
N GLY A 5 -3.50 -0.29 4.45
CA GLY A 5 -3.10 0.14 3.10
C GLY A 5 -3.15 -1.03 2.12
N ILE A 6 -3.78 -0.81 0.97
CA ILE A 6 -3.97 -1.81 -0.09
C ILE A 6 -3.44 -1.29 -1.41
N ASP A 7 -2.38 -1.92 -1.91
CA ASP A 7 -1.91 -1.76 -3.29
C ASP A 7 -2.46 -2.90 -4.15
N VAL A 8 -3.41 -2.59 -5.02
CA VAL A 8 -4.15 -3.60 -5.80
C VAL A 8 -3.39 -3.97 -7.06
N GLY A 9 -3.02 -5.23 -7.17
CA GLY A 9 -2.41 -5.81 -8.37
C GLY A 9 -3.20 -6.99 -8.93
N THR A 10 -2.99 -7.35 -10.20
CA THR A 10 -3.62 -8.53 -10.81
C THR A 10 -2.91 -9.83 -10.46
N ARG A 11 -1.67 -9.76 -10.03
CA ARG A 11 -0.87 -10.91 -9.58
C ARG A 11 -0.48 -10.76 -8.13
N ASN A 12 0.08 -9.62 -7.77
CA ASN A 12 0.55 -9.35 -6.43
C ASN A 12 -0.37 -8.35 -5.77
N LEU A 13 -0.70 -8.59 -4.52
CA LEU A 13 -1.50 -7.72 -3.68
C LEU A 13 -0.63 -7.28 -2.51
N GLY A 14 -0.27 -6.00 -2.48
CA GLY A 14 0.47 -5.40 -1.37
C GLY A 14 -0.50 -4.99 -0.26
N LEU A 15 -0.24 -5.43 0.97
CA LEU A 15 -1.11 -5.19 2.12
C LEU A 15 -0.27 -4.78 3.32
N CYS A 16 -0.66 -3.69 3.99
CA CYS A 16 0.03 -3.18 5.16
C CYS A 16 -0.96 -2.73 6.23
N ILE A 17 -0.85 -3.26 7.45
CA ILE A 17 -1.61 -2.80 8.62
C ILE A 17 -0.67 -2.01 9.51
N ILE A 18 -0.98 -0.74 9.71
CA ILE A 18 -0.26 0.13 10.63
C ILE A 18 -1.15 0.63 11.76
N GLU A 19 -0.53 0.94 12.88
CA GLU A 19 -1.12 1.76 13.93
C GLU A 19 -0.41 3.11 13.93
N LYS A 20 -1.18 4.16 13.61
CA LYS A 20 -0.71 5.53 13.55
C LYS A 20 -1.08 6.24 14.85
N PRO A 21 -0.11 6.80 15.59
CA PRO A 21 -0.38 7.58 16.78
C PRO A 21 -1.15 8.86 16.42
N SER A 22 -1.80 9.44 17.43
CA SER A 22 -2.44 10.76 17.28
C SER A 22 -1.35 11.83 17.33
N GLY A 23 -1.04 12.46 16.21
CA GLY A 23 -0.04 13.54 16.11
C GLY A 23 0.82 13.46 14.85
N PRO A 24 1.76 14.41 14.69
CA PRO A 24 2.68 14.42 13.56
C PRO A 24 3.61 13.19 13.55
N LEU A 25 3.89 12.63 12.38
CA LEU A 25 4.83 11.51 12.20
C LEU A 25 6.25 11.83 12.69
N SER A 26 6.63 13.11 12.76
CA SER A 26 7.95 13.55 13.21
C SER A 26 8.22 13.33 14.70
N THR A 27 7.17 13.12 15.49
CA THR A 27 7.28 12.99 16.96
C THR A 27 6.95 11.60 17.48
N HIS A 28 6.39 10.73 16.64
CA HIS A 28 5.92 9.41 17.04
C HIS A 28 6.27 8.35 16.01
N CYS A 29 6.66 7.20 16.49
CA CYS A 29 6.90 6.03 15.66
C CYS A 29 5.57 5.41 15.21
N VAL A 30 5.51 4.94 13.98
CA VAL A 30 4.38 4.18 13.43
C VAL A 30 4.64 2.69 13.65
N MET A 31 3.70 2.01 14.30
CA MET A 31 3.77 0.57 14.48
C MET A 31 3.24 -0.17 13.25
N VAL A 32 4.06 -0.99 12.62
CA VAL A 32 3.68 -1.89 11.53
C VAL A 32 3.33 -3.25 12.13
N HIS A 33 2.03 -3.62 12.07
CA HIS A 33 1.53 -4.87 12.64
C HIS A 33 1.62 -6.04 11.67
N ARG A 34 1.37 -5.78 10.38
CA ARG A 34 1.45 -6.78 9.31
C ARG A 34 1.80 -6.12 8.00
N TRP A 35 2.72 -6.71 7.26
CA TRP A 35 3.19 -6.18 6.00
C TRP A 35 3.53 -7.32 5.05
N VAL A 36 2.69 -7.55 4.06
CA VAL A 36 2.78 -8.72 3.19
C VAL A 36 2.52 -8.38 1.72
N ASN A 37 3.16 -9.14 0.86
CA ASN A 37 2.84 -9.18 -0.56
C ASN A 37 2.34 -10.59 -0.90
N VAL A 38 1.10 -10.69 -1.36
CA VAL A 38 0.43 -11.96 -1.66
C VAL A 38 0.47 -12.20 -3.16
N ASP A 39 1.12 -13.29 -3.62
CA ASP A 39 0.95 -13.79 -4.99
C ASP A 39 -0.38 -14.55 -5.06
N LEU A 40 -1.36 -13.96 -5.73
CA LEU A 40 -2.72 -14.51 -5.85
C LEU A 40 -2.76 -15.82 -6.65
N PHE A 41 -1.78 -16.04 -7.52
CA PHE A 41 -1.73 -17.19 -8.44
C PHE A 41 -0.30 -17.70 -8.61
N PRO A 42 0.34 -18.24 -7.55
CA PRO A 42 1.76 -18.62 -7.57
C PRO A 42 2.09 -19.68 -8.63
N ASN A 43 1.13 -20.53 -8.96
CA ASN A 43 1.28 -21.61 -9.94
C ASN A 43 0.93 -21.19 -11.38
N SER A 44 0.49 -19.94 -11.61
CA SER A 44 0.14 -19.48 -12.95
C SER A 44 1.30 -18.76 -13.63
N LYS A 45 1.68 -19.24 -14.81
CA LYS A 45 2.70 -18.57 -15.64
C LYS A 45 2.19 -17.27 -16.27
N ASN A 46 0.88 -17.15 -16.53
CA ASN A 46 0.30 -15.99 -17.21
C ASN A 46 -1.03 -15.57 -16.57
N VAL A 47 -0.96 -14.58 -15.69
CA VAL A 47 -2.11 -14.04 -14.96
C VAL A 47 -3.12 -13.37 -15.88
N ASN A 48 -2.71 -12.87 -17.06
CA ASN A 48 -3.63 -12.24 -18.02
C ASN A 48 -4.63 -13.24 -18.63
N LYS A 49 -4.32 -14.52 -18.58
CA LYS A 49 -5.23 -15.60 -19.04
C LYS A 49 -6.21 -16.08 -17.97
N ILE A 50 -6.06 -15.62 -16.73
CA ILE A 50 -7.01 -15.96 -15.66
C ILE A 50 -8.32 -15.22 -15.94
N GLU A 51 -9.42 -15.94 -15.85
CA GLU A 51 -10.76 -15.39 -15.99
C GLU A 51 -10.97 -14.26 -14.95
N LEU A 52 -11.61 -13.15 -15.37
CA LEU A 52 -11.73 -11.95 -14.56
C LEU A 52 -12.47 -12.19 -13.25
N GLY A 53 -13.57 -12.96 -13.29
CA GLY A 53 -14.37 -13.30 -12.11
C GLY A 53 -13.53 -14.05 -11.08
N ARG A 54 -12.75 -15.05 -11.51
CA ARG A 54 -11.84 -15.79 -10.63
C ARG A 54 -10.78 -14.90 -10.02
N LEU A 55 -10.22 -13.95 -10.79
CA LEU A 55 -9.27 -12.98 -10.29
C LEU A 55 -9.92 -12.09 -9.22
N MET A 56 -11.11 -11.55 -9.52
CA MET A 56 -11.84 -10.69 -8.59
C MET A 56 -12.17 -11.41 -7.28
N THR A 57 -12.66 -12.64 -7.34
CA THR A 57 -12.92 -13.47 -6.15
C THR A 57 -11.65 -13.64 -5.32
N SER A 58 -10.54 -14.08 -5.92
CA SER A 58 -9.29 -14.31 -5.20
C SER A 58 -8.77 -13.03 -4.50
N VAL A 59 -8.86 -11.89 -5.18
CA VAL A 59 -8.46 -10.60 -4.59
C VAL A 59 -9.38 -10.21 -3.43
N VAL A 60 -10.69 -10.31 -3.63
CA VAL A 60 -11.69 -9.95 -2.61
C VAL A 60 -11.56 -10.83 -1.38
N ASP A 61 -11.40 -12.14 -1.54
CA ASP A 61 -11.23 -13.08 -0.43
C ASP A 61 -9.97 -12.75 0.40
N THR A 62 -8.84 -12.49 -0.29
CA THR A 62 -7.60 -12.11 0.38
C THR A 62 -7.73 -10.79 1.13
N VAL A 63 -8.35 -9.78 0.52
CA VAL A 63 -8.60 -8.49 1.16
C VAL A 63 -9.55 -8.65 2.34
N TRP A 64 -10.60 -9.46 2.20
CA TRP A 64 -11.58 -9.73 3.27
C TRP A 64 -10.91 -10.31 4.51
N GLU A 65 -10.03 -11.29 4.35
CA GLU A 65 -9.26 -11.86 5.45
C GLU A 65 -8.39 -10.80 6.13
N MET A 66 -7.76 -9.91 5.35
CA MET A 66 -6.93 -8.82 5.89
C MET A 66 -7.76 -7.77 6.63
N VAL A 67 -8.94 -7.41 6.11
CA VAL A 67 -9.85 -6.46 6.78
C VAL A 67 -10.30 -7.03 8.14
N HIS A 68 -10.69 -8.30 8.21
CA HIS A 68 -11.03 -8.95 9.46
C HIS A 68 -9.83 -9.06 10.41
N GLY A 69 -8.64 -9.33 9.87
CA GLY A 69 -7.39 -9.32 10.65
C GLY A 69 -7.09 -7.94 11.23
N ALA A 70 -7.18 -6.89 10.41
CA ALA A 70 -6.99 -5.51 10.84
C ALA A 70 -8.02 -5.10 11.90
N ARG A 71 -9.28 -5.52 11.72
CA ARG A 71 -10.34 -5.24 12.70
C ARG A 71 -10.11 -5.91 14.03
N ARG A 72 -9.66 -7.16 14.05
CA ARG A 72 -9.30 -7.85 15.31
C ARG A 72 -8.13 -7.16 16.01
N LEU A 73 -7.14 -6.68 15.28
CA LEU A 73 -6.02 -5.91 15.86
C LEU A 73 -6.47 -4.56 16.41
N ALA A 74 -7.33 -3.86 15.68
CA ALA A 74 -7.84 -2.55 16.09
C ALA A 74 -8.78 -2.63 17.32
N GLY A 75 -9.44 -3.76 17.54
CA GLY A 75 -10.42 -3.89 18.62
C GLY A 75 -11.55 -2.86 18.49
N LEU A 76 -11.69 -1.94 19.43
CA LEU A 76 -12.66 -0.84 19.37
C LEU A 76 -12.10 0.46 18.76
N MET A 77 -10.83 0.46 18.37
CA MET A 77 -10.21 1.63 17.77
C MET A 77 -10.70 1.85 16.33
N PRO A 78 -10.74 3.10 15.83
CA PRO A 78 -11.05 3.38 14.44
C PRO A 78 -10.11 2.66 13.47
N LEU A 79 -10.70 2.07 12.42
CA LEU A 79 -9.99 1.44 11.31
C LEU A 79 -10.30 2.18 10.00
N ALA A 80 -9.26 2.68 9.34
CA ALA A 80 -9.36 3.20 7.99
C ALA A 80 -8.81 2.19 6.97
N ILE A 81 -9.51 1.98 5.87
CA ILE A 81 -9.05 1.17 4.74
C ILE A 81 -8.70 2.13 3.61
N ALA A 82 -7.42 2.21 3.28
CA ALA A 82 -6.87 3.06 2.24
C ALA A 82 -6.52 2.22 1.01
N ILE A 83 -7.17 2.47 -0.13
CA ILE A 83 -7.00 1.70 -1.36
C ILE A 83 -6.43 2.62 -2.44
N GLU A 84 -5.36 2.20 -3.13
CA GLU A 84 -4.85 2.98 -4.25
C GLU A 84 -5.88 3.06 -5.38
N ARG A 85 -6.14 4.29 -5.84
CA ARG A 85 -6.99 4.50 -7.02
C ARG A 85 -6.27 4.01 -8.28
N GLN A 86 -6.83 3.01 -8.92
CA GLN A 86 -6.25 2.43 -10.13
C GLN A 86 -6.39 3.35 -11.34
N PRO A 87 -5.35 3.42 -12.22
CA PRO A 87 -5.38 4.27 -13.40
C PRO A 87 -6.42 3.80 -14.41
N ASN A 88 -7.03 4.75 -15.14
CA ASN A 88 -8.08 4.46 -16.12
C ASN A 88 -7.59 3.69 -17.36
N CYS A 89 -6.29 3.63 -17.59
CA CYS A 89 -5.70 2.98 -18.79
C CYS A 89 -5.71 1.44 -18.73
N ASN A 90 -6.02 0.84 -17.57
CA ASN A 90 -6.09 -0.62 -17.44
C ASN A 90 -7.49 -1.06 -16.94
N PRO A 91 -8.42 -1.42 -17.85
CA PRO A 91 -9.79 -1.79 -17.48
C PRO A 91 -9.85 -2.97 -16.51
N ARG A 92 -8.94 -3.94 -16.66
CA ARG A 92 -8.88 -5.12 -15.78
C ARG A 92 -8.50 -4.73 -14.34
N MET A 93 -7.49 -3.90 -14.17
CA MET A 93 -7.10 -3.36 -12.86
C MET A 93 -8.20 -2.51 -12.25
N LYS A 94 -8.87 -1.69 -13.08
CA LYS A 94 -9.99 -0.86 -12.62
C LYS A 94 -11.15 -1.71 -12.08
N ALA A 95 -11.51 -2.80 -12.79
CA ALA A 95 -12.55 -3.72 -12.35
C ALA A 95 -12.18 -4.39 -11.01
N VAL A 96 -10.95 -4.88 -10.87
CA VAL A 96 -10.45 -5.48 -9.63
C VAL A 96 -10.46 -4.45 -8.49
N GLY A 97 -9.94 -3.25 -8.71
CA GLY A 97 -9.94 -2.18 -7.71
C GLY A 97 -11.34 -1.76 -7.27
N ALA A 98 -12.30 -1.71 -8.19
CA ALA A 98 -13.70 -1.43 -7.87
C ALA A 98 -14.33 -2.53 -7.01
N SER A 99 -14.02 -3.81 -7.31
CA SER A 99 -14.51 -4.95 -6.52
C SER A 99 -13.96 -4.92 -5.09
N VAL A 100 -12.67 -4.63 -4.93
CA VAL A 100 -12.04 -4.47 -3.61
C VAL A 100 -12.72 -3.34 -2.83
N PHE A 101 -12.90 -2.19 -3.46
CA PHE A 101 -13.55 -1.05 -2.80
C PHE A 101 -14.97 -1.39 -2.38
N SER A 102 -15.77 -2.02 -3.27
CA SER A 102 -17.14 -2.40 -2.98
C SER A 102 -17.23 -3.38 -1.81
N ALA A 103 -16.36 -4.39 -1.77
CA ALA A 103 -16.30 -5.35 -0.66
C ALA A 103 -15.96 -4.65 0.67
N CYS A 104 -14.94 -3.78 0.68
CA CYS A 104 -14.58 -3.00 1.86
C CYS A 104 -15.71 -2.04 2.27
N TYR A 105 -16.39 -1.42 1.31
CA TYR A 105 -17.53 -0.53 1.59
C TYR A 105 -18.70 -1.27 2.25
N VAL A 106 -19.02 -2.49 1.78
CA VAL A 106 -20.04 -3.34 2.43
C VAL A 106 -19.64 -3.63 3.88
N PHE A 107 -18.36 -3.94 4.13
CA PHE A 107 -17.87 -4.15 5.49
C PHE A 107 -18.11 -2.93 6.40
N THR A 108 -17.87 -1.70 5.88
CA THR A 108 -18.09 -0.47 6.69
C THR A 108 -19.56 -0.25 7.06
N LYS A 109 -20.52 -0.87 6.37
CA LYS A 109 -21.95 -0.79 6.73
C LYS A 109 -22.29 -1.60 7.97
N THR A 110 -21.50 -2.59 8.30
CA THR A 110 -21.68 -3.43 9.50
C THR A 110 -20.79 -2.99 10.66
N ASP A 111 -19.84 -2.08 10.41
CA ASP A 111 -18.89 -1.59 11.41
C ASP A 111 -18.71 -0.06 11.33
N VAL A 112 -19.38 0.63 12.23
CA VAL A 112 -19.39 2.12 12.29
C VAL A 112 -18.03 2.73 12.60
N GLN A 113 -17.08 1.95 13.12
CA GLN A 113 -15.71 2.38 13.40
C GLN A 113 -14.77 2.14 12.20
N CYS A 114 -15.29 1.64 11.09
CA CYS A 114 -14.51 1.38 9.89
C CYS A 114 -14.90 2.36 8.76
N THR A 115 -13.89 2.87 8.06
CA THR A 115 -14.07 3.73 6.89
C THR A 115 -13.24 3.22 5.71
N VAL A 116 -13.68 3.47 4.47
CA VAL A 116 -12.93 3.11 3.26
C VAL A 116 -12.72 4.32 2.38
N HIS A 117 -11.50 4.47 1.86
CA HIS A 117 -11.09 5.63 1.08
C HIS A 117 -10.23 5.24 -0.11
N TYR A 118 -10.43 5.94 -1.23
CA TYR A 118 -9.44 5.92 -2.31
C TYR A 118 -8.32 6.92 -2.04
N VAL A 119 -7.09 6.47 -2.18
CA VAL A 119 -5.88 7.28 -2.13
C VAL A 119 -5.33 7.45 -3.55
N SER A 120 -5.04 8.68 -3.96
CA SER A 120 -4.38 8.91 -5.25
C SER A 120 -2.91 8.51 -5.21
N ALA A 121 -2.39 7.98 -6.31
CA ALA A 121 -0.97 7.60 -6.42
C ALA A 121 -0.01 8.75 -6.06
N GLY A 122 -0.40 10.01 -6.33
CA GLY A 122 0.40 11.19 -5.98
C GLY A 122 0.53 11.45 -4.48
N LYS A 123 -0.44 11.04 -3.66
CA LYS A 123 -0.37 11.23 -2.20
C LYS A 123 0.73 10.40 -1.54
N LYS A 124 1.09 9.23 -2.09
CA LYS A 124 2.21 8.40 -1.59
C LYS A 124 3.51 9.20 -1.47
N PHE A 125 3.74 10.12 -2.41
CA PHE A 125 4.96 10.92 -2.45
C PHE A 125 4.95 12.10 -1.48
N GLN A 126 3.79 12.51 -0.95
CA GLN A 126 3.70 13.54 0.08
C GLN A 126 4.20 13.08 1.46
N VAL A 127 4.21 11.77 1.71
CA VAL A 127 4.84 11.18 2.91
C VAL A 127 6.33 11.53 2.96
N HIS A 128 6.97 11.69 1.82
CA HIS A 128 8.36 12.12 1.67
C HIS A 128 8.64 13.52 2.21
N GLU A 129 7.72 14.46 2.01
CA GLU A 129 7.89 15.87 2.41
C GLU A 129 7.76 16.03 3.93
N ALA A 130 6.89 15.23 4.56
CA ALA A 130 6.71 15.23 6.01
C ALA A 130 7.88 14.57 6.77
N SER A 131 8.68 13.71 6.12
CA SER A 131 9.79 12.98 6.74
C SER A 131 11.17 13.61 6.55
N CYS A 132 11.25 14.89 6.19
CA CYS A 132 12.51 15.65 6.05
C CYS A 132 13.51 15.13 5.01
N VAL A 133 13.09 14.32 4.05
CA VAL A 133 13.95 13.95 2.92
C VAL A 133 13.93 15.07 1.89
N ASN A 134 15.05 15.73 1.73
CA ASN A 134 15.22 16.91 0.90
C ASN A 134 15.01 16.60 -0.58
N ARG A 135 13.78 16.78 -1.08
CA ARG A 135 13.41 16.58 -2.50
C ARG A 135 14.24 17.45 -3.45
N LYS A 136 14.83 18.54 -2.94
CA LYS A 136 15.75 19.40 -3.71
C LYS A 136 16.95 18.66 -4.30
N ALA A 137 17.42 17.59 -3.64
CA ALA A 137 18.54 16.80 -4.17
C ALA A 137 18.14 15.90 -5.36
N LEU A 138 16.83 15.65 -5.55
CA LEU A 138 16.30 14.84 -6.67
C LEU A 138 15.80 15.71 -7.84
N ASP A 139 15.40 16.96 -7.58
CA ASP A 139 14.93 17.91 -8.61
C ASP A 139 16.07 18.54 -9.43
N ASP A 140 17.31 18.44 -8.99
CA ASP A 140 18.48 18.94 -9.73
C ASP A 140 18.81 18.15 -11.03
N SER A 141 18.12 17.02 -11.25
CA SER A 141 18.13 16.41 -12.58
C SER A 141 17.12 17.12 -13.51
N ALA A 142 17.44 18.35 -13.91
CA ALA A 142 16.72 19.10 -14.96
C ALA A 142 16.59 18.35 -16.32
N ALA A 143 17.02 17.10 -16.38
CA ALA A 143 16.85 16.15 -17.48
C ALA A 143 15.46 15.52 -17.57
N THR A 144 14.59 15.65 -16.56
CA THR A 144 13.31 14.91 -16.49
C THR A 144 12.21 15.41 -17.41
N LYS A 145 12.36 16.54 -18.07
CA LYS A 145 11.33 17.07 -19.01
C LYS A 145 11.12 16.20 -20.27
N LYS A 146 11.98 15.25 -20.57
CA LYS A 146 11.88 14.33 -21.72
C LYS A 146 11.75 12.85 -21.35
N ALA A 147 11.65 12.50 -20.07
CA ALA A 147 11.54 11.10 -19.65
C ALA A 147 10.24 10.46 -20.15
N THR A 148 10.34 9.24 -20.68
CA THR A 148 9.20 8.44 -21.11
C THR A 148 8.31 8.07 -19.91
N ALA A 149 7.05 7.68 -20.17
CA ALA A 149 6.15 7.20 -19.13
C ALA A 149 6.75 5.98 -18.39
N ARG A 150 7.50 5.12 -19.09
CA ARG A 150 8.15 3.93 -18.51
C ARG A 150 9.30 4.32 -17.57
N GLU A 151 10.11 5.29 -17.95
CA GLU A 151 11.22 5.79 -17.10
C GLU A 151 10.67 6.47 -15.84
N ARG A 152 9.64 7.31 -15.99
CA ARG A 152 8.97 7.92 -14.83
C ARG A 152 8.38 6.88 -13.88
N TYR A 153 7.76 5.84 -14.41
CA TYR A 153 7.23 4.74 -13.60
C TYR A 153 8.34 3.99 -12.84
N ALA A 154 9.45 3.70 -13.51
CA ALA A 154 10.60 3.05 -12.88
C ALA A 154 11.25 3.92 -11.79
N ALA A 155 11.37 5.24 -12.04
CA ALA A 155 11.87 6.20 -11.06
C ALA A 155 10.95 6.24 -9.82
N ASN A 156 9.64 6.38 -10.01
CA ASN A 156 8.68 6.39 -8.91
C ASN A 156 8.76 5.13 -8.03
N LYS A 157 8.94 3.95 -8.63
CA LYS A 157 9.13 2.71 -7.87
C LYS A 157 10.41 2.74 -7.03
N LYS A 158 11.50 3.20 -7.62
CA LYS A 158 12.78 3.35 -6.91
C LYS A 158 12.64 4.32 -5.74
N ASP A 159 11.98 5.45 -5.96
CA ASP A 159 11.76 6.48 -4.95
C ASP A 159 10.90 5.95 -3.79
N GLY A 160 9.84 5.20 -4.07
CA GLY A 160 9.03 4.55 -3.05
C GLY A 160 9.85 3.62 -2.16
N ILE A 161 10.69 2.76 -2.75
CA ILE A 161 11.59 1.85 -2.01
C ILE A 161 12.59 2.64 -1.16
N MET A 162 13.18 3.70 -1.71
CA MET A 162 14.14 4.54 -0.97
C MET A 162 13.49 5.27 0.19
N THR A 163 12.27 5.76 0.02
CA THR A 163 11.49 6.40 1.09
C THR A 163 11.28 5.43 2.25
N VAL A 164 10.85 4.21 1.95
CA VAL A 164 10.63 3.20 2.99
C VAL A 164 11.93 2.84 3.71
N ARG A 165 13.04 2.69 2.99
CA ARG A 165 14.36 2.48 3.60
C ARG A 165 14.76 3.62 4.54
N HIS A 166 14.50 4.85 4.14
CA HIS A 166 14.74 6.00 4.98
C HIS A 166 13.88 5.98 6.25
N LEU A 167 12.59 5.68 6.14
CA LEU A 167 11.68 5.56 7.28
C LEU A 167 12.12 4.44 8.25
N ILE A 168 12.61 3.32 7.73
CA ILE A 168 13.17 2.24 8.55
C ILE A 168 14.45 2.72 9.24
N GLY A 169 15.40 3.30 8.49
CA GLY A 169 16.69 3.73 9.00
C GLY A 169 16.64 4.89 10.01
N SER A 170 15.62 5.74 9.92
CA SER A 170 15.37 6.85 10.85
C SER A 170 14.65 6.42 12.14
N GLY A 171 14.19 5.16 12.24
CA GLY A 171 13.41 4.69 13.38
C GLY A 171 11.97 5.22 13.39
N ALA A 172 11.48 5.77 12.28
CA ALA A 172 10.09 6.22 12.16
C ALA A 172 9.09 5.06 12.09
N LEU A 173 9.57 3.84 11.85
CA LEU A 173 8.76 2.62 11.80
C LEU A 173 9.26 1.63 12.86
N GLU A 174 8.33 1.08 13.61
CA GLU A 174 8.52 -0.10 14.47
C GLU A 174 7.74 -1.28 13.90
N PHE A 175 8.25 -2.49 14.07
CA PHE A 175 7.65 -3.69 13.52
C PHE A 175 7.28 -4.67 14.62
N ARG A 176 6.03 -5.15 14.62
CA ARG A 176 5.63 -6.28 15.46
C ARG A 176 5.98 -7.64 14.84
N ASP A 177 6.10 -7.67 13.52
CA ASP A 177 6.49 -8.85 12.77
C ASP A 177 8.03 -8.97 12.79
N GLU A 178 8.56 -10.12 13.19
CA GLU A 178 9.99 -10.42 13.21
C GLU A 178 10.65 -10.29 11.83
N LEU A 179 9.88 -10.45 10.76
CA LEU A 179 10.36 -10.28 9.38
C LEU A 179 10.43 -8.81 8.95
N GLY A 180 9.71 -7.91 9.54
CA GLY A 180 9.63 -6.48 9.32
C GLY A 180 10.59 -5.89 8.28
N ALA A 181 11.61 -5.17 8.73
CA ALA A 181 12.63 -4.56 7.87
C ALA A 181 13.44 -5.62 7.08
N ALA A 182 13.79 -6.76 7.70
CA ALA A 182 14.52 -7.83 7.04
C ALA A 182 13.67 -8.50 5.95
N GLY A 183 12.39 -8.72 6.20
CA GLY A 183 11.43 -9.24 5.21
C GLY A 183 11.26 -8.31 4.01
N PHE A 184 11.23 -7.00 4.24
CA PHE A 184 11.22 -6.02 3.17
C PHE A 184 12.46 -6.13 2.30
N GLU A 185 13.67 -6.17 2.89
CA GLU A 185 14.91 -6.27 2.14
C GLU A 185 15.08 -7.62 1.41
N ALA A 186 14.55 -8.71 1.95
CA ALA A 186 14.56 -10.02 1.30
C ALA A 186 13.51 -10.16 0.18
N SER A 187 12.47 -9.31 0.16
CA SER A 187 11.38 -9.40 -0.80
C SER A 187 11.86 -9.14 -2.24
N ARG A 188 11.37 -9.97 -3.18
CA ARG A 188 11.55 -9.73 -4.62
C ARG A 188 10.65 -8.60 -5.14
N LYS A 189 9.59 -8.28 -4.41
CA LYS A 189 8.55 -7.31 -4.74
C LYS A 189 8.52 -6.17 -3.71
N LYS A 190 9.68 -5.55 -3.50
CA LYS A 190 9.83 -4.42 -2.58
C LYS A 190 8.94 -3.22 -2.96
N ASP A 191 8.69 -3.04 -4.25
CA ASP A 191 7.84 -1.99 -4.79
C ASP A 191 6.39 -2.12 -4.31
N ASP A 192 5.80 -3.32 -4.42
CA ASP A 192 4.41 -3.56 -3.99
C ASP A 192 4.27 -3.42 -2.45
N LEU A 193 5.30 -3.86 -1.70
CA LEU A 193 5.36 -3.63 -0.25
C LEU A 193 5.48 -2.14 0.07
N ALA A 194 6.40 -1.43 -0.58
CA ALA A 194 6.58 0.00 -0.36
C ALA A 194 5.28 0.76 -0.66
N ASP A 195 4.62 0.44 -1.76
CA ASP A 195 3.38 1.09 -2.16
C ASP A 195 2.27 0.91 -1.12
N SER A 196 2.06 -0.31 -0.60
CA SER A 196 1.03 -0.57 0.43
C SER A 196 1.30 0.18 1.74
N LEU A 197 2.55 0.27 2.19
CA LEU A 197 2.93 1.05 3.37
C LEU A 197 2.74 2.55 3.14
N LEU A 198 3.21 3.08 2.00
CA LEU A 198 3.08 4.51 1.69
C LEU A 198 1.62 4.94 1.50
N ILE A 199 0.75 4.05 0.97
CA ILE A 199 -0.70 4.26 0.93
C ILE A 199 -1.26 4.40 2.34
N ALA A 200 -0.89 3.50 3.26
CA ALA A 200 -1.34 3.58 4.65
C ALA A 200 -0.84 4.85 5.35
N LEU A 201 0.42 5.23 5.15
CA LEU A 201 1.01 6.43 5.76
C LEU A 201 0.41 7.74 5.23
N SER A 202 -0.03 7.75 3.97
CA SER A 202 -0.58 8.94 3.30
C SER A 202 -2.02 9.26 3.67
N TYR A 203 -2.67 8.36 4.39
CA TYR A 203 -3.98 8.56 4.99
C TYR A 203 -3.85 9.26 6.34
#